data_f4b2f3b9f4d5b300199abfd90c5a20ff
#
_entry.id   f4b2f3b9f4d5b300199abfd90c5a20ff
#
_cell.length_a   1.000
_cell.length_b   1.000
_cell.length_c   1.000
_cell.angle_alpha   90.00
_cell.angle_beta   90.00
_cell.angle_gamma   90.00
#
_symmetry.space_group_name_H-M   'P 1'
#
loop_
_entity.id
_entity.type
_entity.pdbx_description
1 polymer ?
#
loop_
_entity_poly.entity_id
_entity_poly.type
_entity_poly.pdbx_seq_one_letter_code
_entity_poly.pdbx_strand_id
1 'polypeptide(L)'
;MLILLPPSEGKTPAPAGNAPVCFADLSFPELTAERESVLEELTAVSSGPDALTELKVGTSLAAEVERNTRLLTEPAQPAIRTYTGVLFEALDYASFSPAERDAAHWSLLISSALWGILRPEDAIPAYRLSMGVKLGSVGALASFWKGALGTALEATARDQLILDCRSAAYAKSWVTPPSQTLAVRVERVAADGSRKVVSHMAKHYRGLFARYLIQSGLAARPIDGSTAGIAEFLEAVSEDWSVECTLPTARKAGVLTLLVHE
;
A
#
# COMPACT_ATOMS: atom_id res chain seq x y z
N MET A 1 4.87 14.56 3.17
CA MET A 1 4.14 13.48 3.89
C MET A 1 4.21 12.17 3.14
N LEU A 2 3.93 11.04 3.81
CA LEU A 2 3.82 9.72 3.18
C LEU A 2 2.39 9.18 3.31
N ILE A 3 1.90 8.55 2.25
CA ILE A 3 0.58 7.89 2.20
C ILE A 3 0.81 6.41 1.89
N LEU A 4 0.55 5.55 2.88
CA LEU A 4 0.77 4.11 2.76
C LEU A 4 -0.50 3.42 2.28
N LEU A 5 -0.44 2.81 1.11
CA LEU A 5 -1.54 2.08 0.53
C LEU A 5 -1.35 0.56 0.69
N PRO A 6 -2.42 -0.21 0.92
CA PRO A 6 -2.37 -1.66 0.78
C PRO A 6 -2.33 -2.01 -0.72
N PRO A 7 -1.83 -3.20 -1.09
CA PRO A 7 -2.02 -3.70 -2.45
C PRO A 7 -3.47 -4.14 -2.67
N SER A 8 -3.82 -4.44 -3.91
CA SER A 8 -5.05 -5.18 -4.23
C SER A 8 -4.79 -6.69 -4.26
N GLU A 9 -5.85 -7.46 -4.08
CA GLU A 9 -5.81 -8.90 -4.31
C GLU A 9 -5.75 -9.21 -5.82
N GLY A 10 -6.65 -8.62 -6.62
CA GLY A 10 -6.60 -8.69 -8.08
C GLY A 10 -5.47 -7.85 -8.64
N LYS A 11 -4.88 -8.32 -9.75
CA LYS A 11 -3.83 -7.63 -10.48
C LYS A 11 -4.03 -7.81 -11.98
N THR A 12 -3.89 -6.72 -12.71
CA THR A 12 -3.93 -6.75 -14.18
C THR A 12 -2.55 -7.11 -14.72
N PRO A 13 -2.43 -8.17 -15.54
CA PRO A 13 -1.19 -8.44 -16.25
C PRO A 13 -0.81 -7.28 -17.18
N ALA A 14 0.50 -7.06 -17.32
CA ALA A 14 1.00 -6.10 -18.30
C ALA A 14 0.72 -6.55 -19.74
N PRO A 15 0.64 -5.61 -20.71
CA PRO A 15 0.56 -5.96 -22.13
C PRO A 15 1.72 -6.84 -22.57
N ALA A 16 1.42 -7.80 -23.45
CA ALA A 16 2.44 -8.63 -24.08
C ALA A 16 3.46 -7.75 -24.83
N GLY A 17 4.75 -8.06 -24.66
CA GLY A 17 5.83 -7.30 -25.28
C GLY A 17 6.46 -6.23 -24.36
N ASN A 18 5.88 -5.92 -23.21
CA ASN A 18 6.59 -5.16 -22.19
C ASN A 18 7.80 -5.94 -21.69
N ALA A 19 8.86 -5.23 -21.29
CA ALA A 19 10.01 -5.84 -20.63
C ALA A 19 9.61 -6.50 -19.31
N PRO A 20 10.28 -7.58 -18.88
CA PRO A 20 10.10 -8.14 -17.55
C PRO A 20 10.64 -7.20 -16.46
N VAL A 21 10.36 -7.57 -15.18
CA VAL A 21 10.88 -6.82 -14.04
C VAL A 21 12.41 -6.78 -14.03
N CYS A 22 12.94 -5.59 -13.77
CA CYS A 22 14.36 -5.38 -13.48
C CYS A 22 14.50 -4.92 -12.02
N PHE A 23 15.16 -5.72 -11.17
CA PHE A 23 15.30 -5.40 -9.76
C PHE A 23 16.07 -4.10 -9.49
N ALA A 24 17.02 -3.77 -10.37
CA ALA A 24 17.82 -2.56 -10.26
C ALA A 24 17.01 -1.27 -10.48
N ASP A 25 15.88 -1.39 -11.20
CA ASP A 25 15.00 -0.26 -11.52
C ASP A 25 13.88 -0.07 -10.46
N LEU A 26 13.74 -1.02 -9.53
CA LEU A 26 12.77 -0.88 -8.45
C LEU A 26 13.26 0.09 -7.37
N SER A 27 12.34 0.90 -6.87
CA SER A 27 12.59 1.74 -5.69
C SER A 27 13.06 0.88 -4.51
N PHE A 28 13.91 1.45 -3.64
CA PHE A 28 14.45 0.75 -2.48
C PHE A 28 15.28 -0.49 -2.88
N PRO A 29 16.42 -0.30 -3.62
CA PRO A 29 17.26 -1.39 -4.11
C PRO A 29 17.89 -2.23 -2.99
N GLU A 30 18.00 -1.68 -1.78
CA GLU A 30 18.43 -2.40 -0.58
C GLU A 30 17.53 -3.57 -0.19
N LEU A 31 16.30 -3.66 -0.74
CA LEU A 31 15.39 -4.77 -0.53
C LEU A 31 15.56 -5.91 -1.56
N THR A 32 16.54 -5.82 -2.46
CA THR A 32 16.70 -6.77 -3.57
C THR A 32 16.87 -8.21 -3.07
N ALA A 33 17.71 -8.42 -2.07
CA ALA A 33 17.97 -9.76 -1.52
C ALA A 33 16.69 -10.40 -0.92
N GLU A 34 15.89 -9.63 -0.20
CA GLU A 34 14.63 -10.10 0.36
C GLU A 34 13.59 -10.37 -0.74
N ARG A 35 13.55 -9.54 -1.78
CA ARG A 35 12.67 -9.74 -2.95
C ARG A 35 13.01 -11.04 -3.68
N GLU A 36 14.30 -11.30 -3.91
CA GLU A 36 14.79 -12.53 -4.53
C GLU A 36 14.40 -13.76 -3.69
N SER A 37 14.61 -13.70 -2.37
CA SER A 37 14.26 -14.79 -1.45
C SER A 37 12.76 -15.10 -1.46
N VAL A 38 11.90 -14.08 -1.44
CA VAL A 38 10.44 -14.28 -1.50
C VAL A 38 10.02 -14.78 -2.88
N LEU A 39 10.63 -14.30 -3.95
CA LEU A 39 10.31 -14.73 -5.33
C LEU A 39 10.69 -16.19 -5.57
N GLU A 40 11.89 -16.60 -5.13
CA GLU A 40 12.35 -17.99 -5.25
C GLU A 40 11.40 -18.95 -4.52
N GLU A 41 11.07 -18.65 -3.27
CA GLU A 41 10.17 -19.49 -2.49
C GLU A 41 8.74 -19.47 -3.05
N LEU A 42 8.25 -18.33 -3.52
CA LEU A 42 6.94 -18.23 -4.17
C LEU A 42 6.88 -19.09 -5.43
N THR A 43 7.95 -19.09 -6.23
CA THR A 43 8.07 -19.95 -7.41
C THR A 43 8.04 -21.43 -7.05
N ALA A 44 8.80 -21.82 -6.03
CA ALA A 44 8.85 -23.19 -5.54
C ALA A 44 7.49 -23.67 -5.03
N VAL A 45 6.85 -22.90 -4.14
CA VAL A 45 5.51 -23.20 -3.60
C VAL A 45 4.46 -23.25 -4.72
N SER A 46 4.50 -22.32 -5.66
CA SER A 46 3.52 -22.27 -6.76
C SER A 46 3.66 -23.41 -7.76
N SER A 47 4.83 -24.03 -7.83
CA SER A 47 5.09 -25.22 -8.66
C SER A 47 4.70 -26.54 -7.97
N GLY A 48 4.39 -26.50 -6.68
CA GLY A 48 4.06 -27.68 -5.87
C GLY A 48 2.60 -28.14 -6.04
N PRO A 49 2.31 -29.41 -5.69
CA PRO A 49 0.96 -29.98 -5.80
C PRO A 49 -0.07 -29.30 -4.86
N ASP A 50 0.39 -28.72 -3.76
CA ASP A 50 -0.45 -28.09 -2.73
C ASP A 50 -0.48 -26.56 -2.82
N ALA A 51 -0.01 -25.99 -3.94
CA ALA A 51 0.17 -24.55 -4.15
C ALA A 51 -1.05 -23.70 -3.75
N LEU A 52 -2.26 -24.10 -4.15
CA LEU A 52 -3.50 -23.37 -3.83
C LEU A 52 -3.77 -23.34 -2.32
N THR A 53 -3.53 -24.46 -1.64
CA THR A 53 -3.73 -24.58 -0.18
C THR A 53 -2.70 -23.74 0.58
N GLU A 54 -1.43 -23.85 0.20
CA GLU A 54 -0.33 -23.10 0.84
C GLU A 54 -0.49 -21.59 0.64
N LEU A 55 -0.87 -21.15 -0.56
CA LEU A 55 -1.14 -19.74 -0.87
C LEU A 55 -2.51 -19.27 -0.37
N LYS A 56 -3.34 -20.18 0.19
CA LYS A 56 -4.68 -19.89 0.74
C LYS A 56 -5.61 -19.29 -0.31
N VAL A 57 -5.64 -19.83 -1.50
CA VAL A 57 -6.48 -19.36 -2.60
C VAL A 57 -7.38 -20.46 -3.14
N GLY A 58 -8.52 -20.06 -3.70
CA GLY A 58 -9.45 -20.99 -4.33
C GLY A 58 -8.99 -21.45 -5.72
N THR A 59 -9.60 -22.52 -6.22
CA THR A 59 -9.30 -23.13 -7.53
C THR A 59 -9.51 -22.19 -8.72
N SER A 60 -10.39 -21.21 -8.59
CA SER A 60 -10.60 -20.16 -9.62
C SER A 60 -9.37 -19.28 -9.87
N LEU A 61 -8.38 -19.31 -8.97
CA LEU A 61 -7.15 -18.53 -9.06
C LEU A 61 -5.94 -19.37 -9.49
N ALA A 62 -6.17 -20.62 -9.94
CA ALA A 62 -5.08 -21.52 -10.34
C ALA A 62 -4.17 -20.91 -11.42
N ALA A 63 -4.74 -20.23 -12.42
CA ALA A 63 -3.96 -19.56 -13.47
C ALA A 63 -3.08 -18.42 -12.93
N GLU A 64 -3.53 -17.70 -11.88
CA GLU A 64 -2.74 -16.67 -11.22
C GLU A 64 -1.59 -17.28 -10.41
N VAL A 65 -1.83 -18.43 -9.77
CA VAL A 65 -0.80 -19.20 -9.05
C VAL A 65 0.23 -19.78 -10.03
N GLU A 66 -0.22 -20.34 -11.15
CA GLU A 66 0.69 -20.84 -12.20
C GLU A 66 1.58 -19.71 -12.74
N ARG A 67 1.07 -18.48 -12.91
CA ARG A 67 1.86 -17.34 -13.32
C ARG A 67 3.04 -17.05 -12.39
N ASN A 68 2.90 -17.29 -11.09
CA ASN A 68 3.99 -17.10 -10.12
C ASN A 68 5.25 -17.91 -10.46
N THR A 69 5.14 -18.99 -11.23
CA THR A 69 6.30 -19.85 -11.60
C THR A 69 7.22 -19.19 -12.64
N ARG A 70 6.80 -18.10 -13.28
CA ARG A 70 7.54 -17.45 -14.36
C ARG A 70 7.62 -15.92 -14.25
N LEU A 71 7.49 -15.36 -13.04
CA LEU A 71 7.46 -13.91 -12.81
C LEU A 71 8.68 -13.16 -13.36
N LEU A 72 9.85 -13.81 -13.43
CA LEU A 72 11.06 -13.19 -14.01
C LEU A 72 11.01 -13.00 -15.52
N THR A 73 10.06 -13.67 -16.20
CA THR A 73 9.87 -13.56 -17.66
C THR A 73 8.52 -12.97 -18.05
N GLU A 74 7.61 -12.81 -17.08
CA GLU A 74 6.33 -12.15 -17.29
C GLU A 74 6.52 -10.66 -17.58
N PRO A 75 5.74 -10.09 -18.50
CA PRO A 75 5.74 -8.65 -18.74
C PRO A 75 5.44 -7.85 -17.49
N ALA A 76 6.14 -6.75 -17.27
CA ALA A 76 5.96 -5.83 -16.16
C ALA A 76 5.34 -4.51 -16.60
N GLN A 77 4.65 -3.86 -15.70
CA GLN A 77 4.11 -2.51 -15.85
C GLN A 77 4.12 -1.78 -14.51
N PRO A 78 3.94 -0.45 -14.48
CA PRO A 78 3.85 0.30 -13.24
C PRO A 78 2.94 -0.35 -12.21
N ALA A 79 3.38 -0.42 -10.95
CA ALA A 79 2.63 -1.01 -9.84
C ALA A 79 1.24 -0.42 -9.72
N ILE A 80 1.12 0.89 -9.93
CA ILE A 80 -0.17 1.61 -9.87
C ILE A 80 -1.16 1.14 -10.95
N ARG A 81 -0.68 0.58 -12.07
CA ARG A 81 -1.51 -0.02 -13.12
C ARG A 81 -1.72 -1.51 -12.94
N THR A 82 -0.80 -2.16 -12.21
CA THR A 82 -0.89 -3.57 -11.89
C THR A 82 -1.94 -3.83 -10.82
N TYR A 83 -2.00 -3.01 -9.78
CA TYR A 83 -3.00 -3.13 -8.72
C TYR A 83 -4.35 -2.57 -9.18
N THR A 84 -5.43 -3.31 -8.87
CA THR A 84 -6.81 -3.01 -9.27
C THR A 84 -7.76 -2.96 -8.08
N GLY A 85 -9.05 -2.76 -8.36
CA GLY A 85 -10.11 -2.75 -7.35
C GLY A 85 -10.37 -1.38 -6.73
N VAL A 86 -11.37 -1.33 -5.89
CA VAL A 86 -12.08 -0.11 -5.48
C VAL A 86 -11.20 1.01 -4.90
N LEU A 87 -10.05 0.70 -4.30
CA LEU A 87 -9.12 1.73 -3.81
C LEU A 87 -8.40 2.39 -4.98
N PHE A 88 -7.82 1.58 -5.87
CA PHE A 88 -7.06 2.07 -7.01
C PHE A 88 -7.94 2.71 -8.09
N GLU A 89 -9.17 2.21 -8.26
CA GLU A 89 -10.21 2.83 -9.09
C GLU A 89 -10.58 4.23 -8.53
N ALA A 90 -10.77 4.36 -7.22
CA ALA A 90 -11.08 5.63 -6.58
C ALA A 90 -9.90 6.61 -6.59
N LEU A 91 -8.67 6.11 -6.47
CA LEU A 91 -7.45 6.91 -6.62
C LEU A 91 -7.32 7.49 -8.03
N ASP A 92 -7.74 6.73 -9.05
CA ASP A 92 -7.79 7.13 -10.47
C ASP A 92 -6.50 7.84 -10.94
N TYR A 93 -5.37 7.19 -10.69
CA TYR A 93 -4.03 7.71 -11.01
C TYR A 93 -3.88 8.11 -12.49
N ALA A 94 -4.64 7.47 -13.38
CA ALA A 94 -4.60 7.76 -14.82
C ALA A 94 -5.02 9.21 -15.13
N SER A 95 -5.90 9.80 -14.31
CA SER A 95 -6.38 11.18 -14.46
C SER A 95 -5.39 12.24 -13.98
N PHE A 96 -4.30 11.84 -13.30
CA PHE A 96 -3.34 12.79 -12.75
C PHE A 96 -2.51 13.49 -13.83
N SER A 97 -2.37 14.79 -13.69
CA SER A 97 -1.42 15.62 -14.45
C SER A 97 0.03 15.21 -14.16
N PRO A 98 1.00 15.62 -14.97
CA PRO A 98 2.42 15.34 -14.69
C PRO A 98 2.87 15.80 -13.29
N ALA A 99 2.45 16.98 -12.82
CA ALA A 99 2.80 17.48 -11.50
C ALA A 99 2.18 16.66 -10.36
N GLU A 100 0.93 16.20 -10.53
CA GLU A 100 0.27 15.32 -9.57
C GLU A 100 0.91 13.93 -9.53
N ARG A 101 1.37 13.39 -10.67
CA ARG A 101 2.13 12.13 -10.71
C ARG A 101 3.47 12.25 -10.01
N ASP A 102 4.13 13.40 -10.14
CA ASP A 102 5.37 13.69 -9.42
C ASP A 102 5.11 13.73 -7.91
N ALA A 103 4.07 14.43 -7.47
CA ALA A 103 3.64 14.45 -6.07
C ALA A 103 3.30 13.04 -5.57
N ALA A 104 2.56 12.25 -6.35
CA ALA A 104 2.22 10.87 -6.05
C ALA A 104 3.46 9.96 -5.97
N HIS A 105 4.44 10.14 -6.85
CA HIS A 105 5.69 9.37 -6.82
C HIS A 105 6.42 9.53 -5.48
N TRP A 106 6.49 10.74 -4.95
CA TRP A 106 7.21 11.00 -3.70
C TRP A 106 6.40 10.70 -2.43
N SER A 107 5.07 10.77 -2.50
CA SER A 107 4.21 10.61 -1.33
C SER A 107 3.56 9.23 -1.21
N LEU A 108 3.25 8.53 -2.31
CA LEU A 108 2.60 7.22 -2.25
C LEU A 108 3.61 6.09 -2.10
N LEU A 109 3.34 5.21 -1.14
CA LEU A 109 4.05 3.95 -0.98
C LEU A 109 3.03 2.81 -0.95
N ILE A 110 3.19 1.82 -1.85
CA ILE A 110 2.29 0.68 -1.98
C ILE A 110 2.94 -0.54 -1.35
N SER A 111 2.33 -1.08 -0.30
CA SER A 111 2.82 -2.30 0.34
C SER A 111 2.61 -3.51 -0.55
N SER A 112 3.52 -4.48 -0.50
CA SER A 112 3.48 -5.70 -1.29
C SER A 112 3.96 -6.89 -0.47
N ALA A 113 3.29 -8.04 -0.62
CA ALA A 113 3.73 -9.28 0.00
C ALA A 113 4.98 -9.86 -0.68
N LEU A 114 5.12 -9.66 -2.01
CA LEU A 114 6.27 -10.11 -2.80
C LEU A 114 7.40 -9.07 -2.83
N TRP A 115 7.06 -7.80 -3.06
CA TRP A 115 8.04 -6.75 -3.33
C TRP A 115 8.37 -5.88 -2.11
N GLY A 116 7.74 -6.14 -0.94
CA GLY A 116 7.88 -5.36 0.29
C GLY A 116 7.16 -4.02 0.21
N ILE A 117 7.79 -3.05 -0.41
CA ILE A 117 7.24 -1.71 -0.67
C ILE A 117 7.61 -1.26 -2.08
N LEU A 118 6.72 -0.49 -2.70
CA LEU A 118 6.85 0.00 -4.07
C LEU A 118 6.42 1.46 -4.15
N ARG A 119 6.99 2.19 -5.10
CA ARG A 119 6.44 3.46 -5.60
C ARG A 119 5.48 3.20 -6.76
N PRO A 120 4.62 4.18 -7.12
CA PRO A 120 3.62 4.00 -8.18
C PRO A 120 4.16 3.49 -9.52
N GLU A 121 5.32 3.98 -9.95
CA GLU A 121 5.91 3.68 -11.26
C GLU A 121 6.88 2.48 -11.27
N ASP A 122 7.10 1.82 -10.13
CA ASP A 122 7.89 0.59 -10.09
C ASP A 122 7.26 -0.48 -10.99
N ALA A 123 8.00 -0.95 -12.00
CA ALA A 123 7.49 -1.90 -12.97
C ALA A 123 7.51 -3.33 -12.40
N ILE A 124 6.35 -3.93 -12.22
CA ILE A 124 6.18 -5.27 -11.66
C ILE A 124 5.24 -6.14 -12.51
N PRO A 125 5.45 -7.46 -12.59
CA PRO A 125 4.49 -8.39 -13.17
C PRO A 125 3.30 -8.60 -12.23
N ALA A 126 2.18 -9.06 -12.78
CA ALA A 126 1.04 -9.51 -11.99
C ALA A 126 1.40 -10.83 -11.27
N TYR A 127 1.17 -10.88 -9.98
CA TYR A 127 1.49 -12.03 -9.11
C TYR A 127 0.35 -12.36 -8.15
N ARG A 128 0.36 -13.54 -7.54
CA ARG A 128 -0.59 -13.93 -6.51
C ARG A 128 0.12 -14.30 -5.21
N LEU A 129 0.13 -13.37 -4.26
CA LEU A 129 0.62 -13.59 -2.91
C LEU A 129 -0.03 -12.58 -1.95
N SER A 130 -0.44 -13.05 -0.76
CA SER A 130 -1.00 -12.22 0.30
C SER A 130 -0.08 -12.21 1.52
N MET A 131 -0.01 -11.08 2.24
CA MET A 131 0.82 -10.92 3.44
C MET A 131 0.45 -11.91 4.57
N GLY A 132 -0.76 -12.46 4.55
CA GLY A 132 -1.23 -13.45 5.54
C GLY A 132 -0.76 -14.89 5.28
N VAL A 133 0.01 -15.13 4.23
CA VAL A 133 0.59 -16.44 3.91
C VAL A 133 1.84 -16.69 4.75
N LYS A 134 2.05 -17.96 5.14
CA LYS A 134 3.36 -18.49 5.52
C LYS A 134 3.96 -19.12 4.28
N LEU A 135 5.03 -18.52 3.76
CA LEU A 135 5.60 -18.95 2.49
C LEU A 135 6.83 -19.81 2.74
N GLY A 136 6.68 -21.10 2.58
CA GLY A 136 7.76 -22.09 2.69
C GLY A 136 8.82 -21.80 3.76
N SER A 137 10.08 -21.75 3.39
CA SER A 137 11.22 -21.47 4.28
C SER A 137 11.28 -20.02 4.74
N VAL A 138 10.71 -19.05 3.98
CA VAL A 138 10.60 -17.63 4.36
C VAL A 138 9.70 -17.46 5.59
N GLY A 139 8.71 -18.33 5.77
CA GLY A 139 7.81 -18.29 6.91
C GLY A 139 6.75 -17.20 6.83
N ALA A 140 6.44 -16.57 7.96
CA ALA A 140 5.41 -15.51 8.02
C ALA A 140 5.91 -14.21 7.37
N LEU A 141 5.36 -13.87 6.21
CA LEU A 141 5.81 -12.74 5.39
C LEU A 141 5.86 -11.40 6.13
N ALA A 142 4.87 -11.12 6.98
CA ALA A 142 4.87 -9.87 7.75
C ALA A 142 6.06 -9.78 8.73
N SER A 143 6.51 -10.92 9.29
CA SER A 143 7.68 -10.97 10.15
C SER A 143 8.98 -10.89 9.37
N PHE A 144 9.03 -11.54 8.20
CA PHE A 144 10.16 -11.51 7.29
C PHE A 144 10.48 -10.08 6.83
N TRP A 145 9.48 -9.34 6.36
CA TRP A 145 9.64 -7.98 5.87
C TRP A 145 9.95 -6.94 6.94
N LYS A 146 9.63 -7.22 8.22
CA LYS A 146 9.64 -6.20 9.28
C LYS A 146 10.98 -5.53 9.48
N GLY A 147 12.07 -6.29 9.49
CA GLY A 147 13.42 -5.74 9.70
C GLY A 147 13.90 -4.96 8.48
N ALA A 148 13.82 -5.57 7.30
CA ALA A 148 14.29 -4.97 6.06
C ALA A 148 13.54 -3.66 5.72
N LEU A 149 12.19 -3.66 5.83
CA LEU A 149 11.41 -2.45 5.61
C LEU A 149 11.68 -1.37 6.67
N GLY A 150 11.94 -1.77 7.92
CA GLY A 150 12.32 -0.83 8.98
C GLY A 150 13.59 -0.05 8.63
N THR A 151 14.60 -0.74 8.12
CA THR A 151 15.88 -0.13 7.69
C THR A 151 15.71 0.68 6.40
N ALA A 152 15.10 0.10 5.37
CA ALA A 152 14.95 0.75 4.07
C ALA A 152 14.12 2.04 4.12
N LEU A 153 13.12 2.10 5.00
CA LEU A 153 12.21 3.23 5.07
C LEU A 153 12.57 4.25 6.16
N GLU A 154 13.64 4.02 6.94
CA GLU A 154 14.04 4.92 8.03
C GLU A 154 14.28 6.36 7.56
N ALA A 155 15.10 6.51 6.52
CA ALA A 155 15.43 7.84 5.97
C ALA A 155 14.22 8.48 5.29
N THR A 156 13.42 7.70 4.55
CA THR A 156 12.22 8.18 3.84
C THR A 156 11.13 8.63 4.81
N ALA A 157 11.00 7.96 5.96
CA ALA A 157 9.98 8.26 6.94
C ALA A 157 10.37 9.38 7.93
N ARG A 158 11.66 9.76 7.94
CA ARG A 158 12.17 10.73 8.93
C ARG A 158 11.42 12.05 8.81
N ASP A 159 10.87 12.50 9.95
CA ASP A 159 10.15 13.77 10.11
C ASP A 159 8.93 13.96 9.19
N GLN A 160 8.46 12.89 8.55
CA GLN A 160 7.28 12.94 7.66
C GLN A 160 6.00 12.62 8.43
N LEU A 161 4.93 13.36 8.18
CA LEU A 161 3.59 12.88 8.53
C LEU A 161 3.27 11.62 7.70
N ILE A 162 2.86 10.55 8.37
CA ILE A 162 2.52 9.26 7.74
C ILE A 162 1.03 8.98 7.87
N LEU A 163 0.35 8.87 6.75
CA LEU A 163 -1.05 8.45 6.66
C LEU A 163 -1.12 6.97 6.32
N ASP A 164 -1.46 6.13 7.30
CA ASP A 164 -1.48 4.68 7.11
C ASP A 164 -2.87 4.18 6.70
N CYS A 165 -3.04 3.93 5.40
CA CYS A 165 -4.24 3.34 4.81
C CYS A 165 -4.18 1.82 4.69
N ARG A 166 -3.12 1.16 5.16
CA ARG A 166 -2.93 -0.29 5.03
C ARG A 166 -3.94 -1.08 5.84
N SER A 167 -4.12 -2.35 5.47
CA SER A 167 -4.80 -3.31 6.33
C SER A 167 -3.88 -3.77 7.48
N ALA A 168 -4.46 -4.31 8.54
CA ALA A 168 -3.72 -4.77 9.71
C ALA A 168 -2.61 -5.81 9.37
N ALA A 169 -2.81 -6.64 8.34
CA ALA A 169 -1.81 -7.61 7.91
C ALA A 169 -0.57 -6.91 7.31
N TYR A 170 -0.78 -5.90 6.47
CA TYR A 170 0.31 -5.13 5.85
C TYR A 170 0.94 -4.13 6.83
N ALA A 171 0.20 -3.57 7.78
CA ALA A 171 0.76 -2.71 8.80
C ALA A 171 1.77 -3.43 9.71
N LYS A 172 1.66 -4.76 9.86
CA LYS A 172 2.60 -5.57 10.63
C LYS A 172 3.95 -5.75 9.94
N SER A 173 4.02 -5.64 8.60
CA SER A 173 5.27 -5.79 7.84
C SER A 173 6.21 -4.59 7.97
N TRP A 174 5.70 -3.44 8.34
CA TRP A 174 6.48 -2.27 8.71
C TRP A 174 5.73 -1.46 9.75
N VAL A 175 6.28 -1.43 10.96
CA VAL A 175 5.75 -0.62 12.07
C VAL A 175 6.27 0.80 11.90
N THR A 176 5.40 1.70 11.50
CA THR A 176 5.72 3.11 11.31
C THR A 176 6.05 3.79 12.64
N PRO A 177 6.85 4.88 12.66
CA PRO A 177 7.08 5.69 13.86
C PRO A 177 5.75 6.19 14.45
N PRO A 178 5.38 5.79 15.68
CA PRO A 178 4.02 6.06 16.18
C PRO A 178 3.69 7.54 16.30
N SER A 179 4.66 8.36 16.74
CA SER A 179 4.46 9.79 17.02
C SER A 179 4.10 10.65 15.80
N GLN A 180 4.37 10.16 14.60
CA GLN A 180 4.14 10.87 13.34
C GLN A 180 3.16 10.14 12.40
N THR A 181 2.45 9.12 12.92
CA THR A 181 1.56 8.28 12.13
C THR A 181 0.10 8.50 12.51
N LEU A 182 -0.74 8.67 11.51
CA LEU A 182 -2.20 8.66 11.61
C LEU A 182 -2.74 7.45 10.81
N ALA A 183 -3.33 6.49 11.51
CA ALA A 183 -4.04 5.38 10.88
C ALA A 183 -5.38 5.89 10.33
N VAL A 184 -5.60 5.74 9.02
CA VAL A 184 -6.80 6.23 8.34
C VAL A 184 -7.95 5.23 8.53
N ARG A 185 -9.00 5.70 9.21
CA ARG A 185 -10.24 4.97 9.48
C ARG A 185 -11.39 5.64 8.72
N VAL A 186 -12.41 4.89 8.38
CA VAL A 186 -13.61 5.41 7.74
C VAL A 186 -14.82 5.02 8.56
N GLU A 187 -15.65 5.99 8.90
CA GLU A 187 -16.94 5.80 9.55
C GLU A 187 -18.05 6.42 8.72
N ARG A 188 -19.16 5.71 8.63
CA ARG A 188 -20.41 6.24 8.06
C ARG A 188 -21.25 6.84 9.18
N VAL A 189 -21.74 8.03 8.91
CA VAL A 189 -22.70 8.74 9.77
C VAL A 189 -24.07 8.63 9.15
N ALA A 190 -24.99 7.97 9.83
CA ALA A 190 -26.38 7.86 9.39
C ALA A 190 -27.19 9.15 9.72
N ALA A 191 -28.35 9.32 9.13
CA ALA A 191 -29.20 10.49 9.32
C ALA A 191 -29.62 10.73 10.80
N ASP A 192 -29.65 9.68 11.62
CA ASP A 192 -29.92 9.74 13.05
C ASP A 192 -28.68 10.09 13.91
N GLY A 193 -27.53 10.34 13.26
CA GLY A 193 -26.25 10.63 13.90
C GLY A 193 -25.50 9.39 14.39
N SER A 194 -26.07 8.18 14.24
CA SER A 194 -25.36 6.95 14.60
C SER A 194 -24.16 6.70 13.68
N ARG A 195 -23.09 6.09 14.24
CA ARG A 195 -21.84 5.88 13.53
C ARG A 195 -21.50 4.39 13.43
N LYS A 196 -21.03 3.99 12.24
CA LYS A 196 -20.60 2.62 12.00
C LYS A 196 -19.31 2.59 11.21
N VAL A 197 -18.33 1.84 11.70
CA VAL A 197 -17.09 1.59 10.95
C VAL A 197 -17.42 0.90 9.64
N VAL A 198 -16.92 1.47 8.54
CA VAL A 198 -17.12 0.91 7.20
C VAL A 198 -15.97 -0.06 6.93
N SER A 199 -16.29 -1.31 6.60
CA SER A 199 -15.28 -2.30 6.25
C SER A 199 -15.07 -2.42 4.73
N HIS A 200 -16.13 -2.65 3.98
CA HIS A 200 -16.04 -2.89 2.54
C HIS A 200 -15.73 -1.60 1.74
N MET A 201 -16.47 -0.53 2.00
CA MET A 201 -16.28 0.76 1.31
C MET A 201 -15.09 1.58 1.84
N ALA A 202 -14.47 1.17 2.96
CA ALA A 202 -13.30 1.89 3.49
C ALA A 202 -12.16 1.99 2.49
N LYS A 203 -11.96 0.96 1.65
CA LYS A 203 -10.94 0.99 0.59
C LYS A 203 -11.23 2.07 -0.45
N HIS A 204 -12.48 2.23 -0.86
CA HIS A 204 -12.91 3.27 -1.79
C HIS A 204 -12.61 4.67 -1.25
N TYR A 205 -13.06 4.96 -0.03
CA TYR A 205 -12.84 6.28 0.58
C TYR A 205 -11.37 6.58 0.87
N ARG A 206 -10.55 5.58 1.20
CA ARG A 206 -9.10 5.75 1.30
C ARG A 206 -8.47 6.10 -0.05
N GLY A 207 -8.96 5.52 -1.15
CA GLY A 207 -8.56 5.88 -2.51
C GLY A 207 -8.93 7.32 -2.87
N LEU A 208 -10.20 7.71 -2.62
CA LEU A 208 -10.67 9.10 -2.83
C LEU A 208 -9.87 10.10 -1.99
N PHE A 209 -9.58 9.76 -0.74
CA PHE A 209 -8.81 10.62 0.15
C PHE A 209 -7.36 10.78 -0.32
N ALA A 210 -6.71 9.69 -0.73
CA ALA A 210 -5.37 9.77 -1.32
C ALA A 210 -5.37 10.60 -2.62
N ARG A 211 -6.38 10.44 -3.48
CA ARG A 211 -6.57 11.28 -4.67
C ARG A 211 -6.71 12.76 -4.30
N TYR A 212 -7.56 13.08 -3.35
CA TYR A 212 -7.75 14.45 -2.87
C TYR A 212 -6.42 15.06 -2.39
N LEU A 213 -5.65 14.36 -1.57
CA LEU A 213 -4.39 14.85 -1.05
C LEU A 213 -3.36 15.17 -2.16
N ILE A 214 -3.37 14.39 -3.24
CA ILE A 214 -2.52 14.65 -4.41
C ILE A 214 -3.04 15.87 -5.17
N GLN A 215 -4.33 15.90 -5.51
CA GLN A 215 -4.93 16.93 -6.36
C GLN A 215 -5.03 18.30 -5.70
N SER A 216 -5.21 18.36 -4.37
CA SER A 216 -5.16 19.61 -3.60
C SER A 216 -3.75 20.15 -3.40
N GLY A 217 -2.72 19.38 -3.78
CA GLY A 217 -1.32 19.73 -3.55
C GLY A 217 -0.83 19.51 -2.11
N LEU A 218 -1.68 19.04 -1.19
CA LEU A 218 -1.30 18.78 0.20
C LEU A 218 -0.19 17.72 0.30
N ALA A 219 -0.22 16.70 -0.56
CA ALA A 219 0.80 15.66 -0.58
C ALA A 219 2.20 16.18 -0.95
N ALA A 220 2.29 17.28 -1.70
CA ALA A 220 3.54 17.92 -2.08
C ALA A 220 4.09 18.89 -1.02
N ARG A 221 3.28 19.26 -0.01
CA ARG A 221 3.73 20.16 1.06
C ARG A 221 4.68 19.46 2.04
N PRO A 222 5.68 20.15 2.58
CA PRO A 222 6.59 19.59 3.59
C PRO A 222 5.93 19.54 4.98
N ILE A 223 4.81 18.83 5.09
CA ILE A 223 4.10 18.65 6.36
C ILE A 223 4.84 17.58 7.16
N ASP A 224 5.37 17.98 8.31
CA ASP A 224 6.08 17.06 9.21
C ASP A 224 5.12 16.31 10.13
N GLY A 225 5.67 15.32 10.84
CA GLY A 225 4.91 14.50 11.80
C GLY A 225 4.79 15.10 13.20
N SER A 226 5.18 16.36 13.42
CA SER A 226 5.02 17.04 14.70
C SER A 226 3.55 17.35 15.01
N THR A 227 3.25 17.65 16.25
CA THR A 227 1.90 18.10 16.64
C THR A 227 1.46 19.34 15.86
N ALA A 228 2.39 20.24 15.56
CA ALA A 228 2.10 21.45 14.78
C ALA A 228 1.83 21.12 13.31
N GLY A 229 2.65 20.26 12.67
CA GLY A 229 2.42 19.82 11.30
C GLY A 229 1.12 19.00 11.15
N ILE A 230 0.80 18.16 12.13
CA ILE A 230 -0.50 17.46 12.14
C ILE A 230 -1.67 18.45 12.27
N ALA A 231 -1.55 19.49 13.09
CA ALA A 231 -2.61 20.51 13.21
C ALA A 231 -2.80 21.29 11.91
N GLU A 232 -1.72 21.71 11.24
CA GLU A 232 -1.78 22.33 9.91
C GLU A 232 -2.45 21.43 8.88
N PHE A 233 -2.07 20.16 8.87
CA PHE A 233 -2.69 19.15 7.99
C PHE A 233 -4.20 19.03 8.23
N LEU A 234 -4.61 18.92 9.50
CA LEU A 234 -6.03 18.78 9.86
C LEU A 234 -6.85 20.01 9.49
N GLU A 235 -6.31 21.21 9.69
CA GLU A 235 -6.95 22.45 9.26
C GLU A 235 -7.22 22.44 7.76
N ALA A 236 -6.17 22.17 6.95
CA ALA A 236 -6.28 22.15 5.51
C ALA A 236 -7.25 21.05 4.98
N VAL A 237 -7.25 19.86 5.58
CA VAL A 237 -8.15 18.77 5.17
C VAL A 237 -9.59 19.04 5.57
N SER A 238 -9.82 19.71 6.69
CA SER A 238 -11.18 20.01 7.20
C SER A 238 -11.96 21.00 6.34
N GLU A 239 -11.32 21.66 5.39
CA GLU A 239 -12.00 22.54 4.42
C GLU A 239 -12.90 21.72 3.47
N ASP A 240 -12.48 20.49 3.09
CA ASP A 240 -13.15 19.66 2.08
C ASP A 240 -13.65 18.30 2.62
N TRP A 241 -13.12 17.86 3.77
CA TRP A 241 -13.45 16.56 4.36
C TRP A 241 -13.93 16.69 5.80
N SER A 242 -15.01 16.01 6.14
CA SER A 242 -15.38 15.81 7.54
C SER A 242 -14.44 14.81 8.19
N VAL A 243 -13.59 15.29 9.10
CA VAL A 243 -12.59 14.45 9.76
C VAL A 243 -12.59 14.63 11.28
N GLU A 244 -12.23 13.57 11.98
CA GLU A 244 -11.89 13.59 13.41
C GLU A 244 -10.52 12.98 13.61
N CYS A 245 -9.74 13.51 14.53
CA CYS A 245 -8.40 13.02 14.80
C CYS A 245 -8.19 12.72 16.28
N THR A 246 -7.72 11.51 16.56
CA THR A 246 -7.06 11.20 17.82
C THR A 246 -5.56 11.37 17.58
N LEU A 247 -4.94 12.32 18.26
CA LEU A 247 -3.53 12.62 18.07
C LEU A 247 -2.62 11.43 18.43
N PRO A 248 -1.49 11.27 17.75
CA PRO A 248 -0.52 10.23 18.07
C PRO A 248 0.23 10.57 19.38
N THR A 249 0.87 9.54 19.94
CA THR A 249 1.76 9.67 21.09
C THR A 249 3.11 9.02 20.76
N ALA A 250 4.11 9.18 21.61
CA ALA A 250 5.41 8.51 21.45
C ALA A 250 5.31 6.97 21.34
N ARG A 251 4.21 6.36 21.81
CA ARG A 251 4.05 4.90 21.87
C ARG A 251 2.89 4.37 21.03
N LYS A 252 2.01 5.24 20.54
CA LYS A 252 0.79 4.83 19.84
C LYS A 252 0.50 5.79 18.70
N ALA A 253 0.32 5.24 17.50
CA ALA A 253 -0.16 5.99 16.35
C ALA A 253 -1.52 6.64 16.63
N GLY A 254 -1.73 7.82 16.07
CA GLY A 254 -3.01 8.49 16.06
C GLY A 254 -3.99 7.82 15.09
N VAL A 255 -5.22 8.32 15.09
CA VAL A 255 -6.27 7.86 14.18
C VAL A 255 -6.90 9.06 13.50
N LEU A 256 -6.86 9.09 12.18
CA LEU A 256 -7.65 10.01 11.36
C LEU A 256 -8.92 9.29 10.91
N THR A 257 -10.06 9.72 11.40
CA THR A 257 -11.36 9.18 11.02
C THR A 257 -11.99 10.07 9.95
N LEU A 258 -12.20 9.51 8.76
CA LEU A 258 -12.97 10.12 7.69
C LEU A 258 -14.45 9.84 7.95
N LEU A 259 -15.25 10.89 8.11
CA LEU A 259 -16.69 10.81 8.32
C LEU A 259 -17.41 10.94 6.98
N VAL A 260 -18.18 9.93 6.59
CA VAL A 260 -18.93 9.87 5.33
C VAL A 260 -20.41 9.90 5.65
N HIS A 261 -21.09 10.89 5.14
CA HIS A 261 -22.54 11.06 5.33
C HIS A 261 -23.32 10.31 4.23
N GLU A 262 -24.47 9.73 4.60
CA GLU A 262 -25.43 9.12 3.66
C GLU A 262 -26.18 10.17 2.88
#